data_f864eaa2b5b8a8ac5bfb54c36fb56b31
#
_entry.id   f864eaa2b5b8a8ac5bfb54c36fb56b31
#
_cell.length_a   1.000
_cell.length_b   1.000
_cell.length_c   1.000
_cell.angle_alpha   90.00
_cell.angle_beta   90.00
_cell.angle_gamma   90.00
#
_symmetry.space_group_name_H-M   'P 1'
#
loop_
_entity.id
_entity.type
_entity.pdbx_description
1 polymer ?
#
loop_
_entity_poly.entity_id
_entity_poly.type
_entity_poly.pdbx_seq_one_letter_code
_entity_poly.pdbx_strand_id
1 'polypeptide(L)'
;SFFDDALSAGPFEFLIAIGFSFEYLLTNLLFVPFMSGASFNGDLPTMTFGFSAQSDESRHMTLGLEAIKFLLEQDEANVPIVQAWIDKWFWRGYRVTALVAQMLDYMLPRKVMSWKEAFELYFEEQMLGGLFQDLAFYGIRPPMHVDDAIAEKEILSHQVYWTLYQFSHAAAFTTTVPDADAQNWLSENYTETFDQLYRPLWDKEAKNIEAGGRHFVRGLPQLCQVCQVPMLFTEPGDPTTLCQRESVYNGEKFQTCSNGCQWIFEREPEKYVQAWLPVHQIYQGN
;
A
#
# COMPACT_ATOMS: atom_id res chain seq x y z
N SER A 1 -3.36 -13.66 3.34
CA SER A 1 -3.44 -12.18 3.41
C SER A 1 -2.43 -11.60 4.40
N PHE A 2 -2.36 -10.27 4.52
CA PHE A 2 -1.55 -9.60 5.53
C PHE A 2 -1.94 -10.02 6.95
N PHE A 3 -3.22 -9.99 7.25
CA PHE A 3 -3.72 -10.32 8.59
C PHE A 3 -3.55 -11.80 8.94
N ASP A 4 -3.79 -12.72 8.01
CA ASP A 4 -3.53 -14.15 8.25
C ASP A 4 -2.07 -14.42 8.57
N ASP A 5 -1.17 -13.72 7.86
CA ASP A 5 0.27 -13.79 8.07
C ASP A 5 0.65 -13.26 9.45
N ALA A 6 0.13 -12.10 9.85
CA ALA A 6 0.37 -11.51 11.17
C ALA A 6 -0.21 -12.38 12.30
N LEU A 7 -1.42 -12.93 12.14
CA LEU A 7 -2.05 -13.82 13.12
C LEU A 7 -1.29 -15.14 13.32
N SER A 8 -0.52 -15.57 12.32
CA SER A 8 0.33 -16.77 12.43
C SER A 8 1.69 -16.52 13.08
N ALA A 9 2.05 -15.25 13.34
CA ALA A 9 3.28 -14.85 13.98
C ALA A 9 3.24 -15.08 15.50
N GLY A 10 4.40 -15.03 16.16
CA GLY A 10 4.47 -15.03 17.62
C GLY A 10 3.88 -13.74 18.22
N PRO A 11 3.51 -13.73 19.51
CA PRO A 11 2.77 -12.61 20.09
C PRO A 11 3.49 -11.26 20.02
N PHE A 12 4.79 -11.20 20.21
CA PHE A 12 5.56 -9.96 20.08
C PHE A 12 5.71 -9.52 18.63
N GLU A 13 5.97 -10.45 17.71
CA GLU A 13 6.01 -10.15 16.28
C GLU A 13 4.64 -9.64 15.81
N PHE A 14 3.53 -10.21 16.29
CA PHE A 14 2.18 -9.72 16.00
C PHE A 14 1.97 -8.28 16.46
N LEU A 15 2.36 -7.93 17.68
CA LEU A 15 2.23 -6.56 18.19
C LEU A 15 3.07 -5.58 17.37
N ILE A 16 4.25 -5.97 16.93
CA ILE A 16 5.08 -5.14 16.05
C ILE A 16 4.49 -5.06 14.64
N ALA A 17 3.94 -6.15 14.12
CA ALA A 17 3.32 -6.19 12.81
C ALA A 17 2.10 -5.27 12.70
N ILE A 18 1.17 -5.40 13.63
CA ILE A 18 -0.09 -4.64 13.63
C ILE A 18 0.09 -3.29 14.31
N GLY A 19 0.37 -3.27 15.61
CA GLY A 19 0.35 -2.04 16.40
C GLY A 19 1.45 -1.04 16.01
N PHE A 20 2.64 -1.52 15.64
CA PHE A 20 3.72 -0.63 15.26
C PHE A 20 3.83 -0.43 13.74
N SER A 21 4.08 -1.50 12.97
CA SER A 21 4.44 -1.36 11.56
C SER A 21 3.26 -1.00 10.66
N PHE A 22 2.04 -1.42 11.00
CA PHE A 22 0.85 -1.07 10.25
C PHE A 22 0.14 0.16 10.83
N GLU A 23 -0.28 0.08 12.10
CA GLU A 23 -1.09 1.14 12.70
C GLU A 23 -0.27 2.40 13.00
N TYR A 24 0.86 2.28 13.70
CA TYR A 24 1.65 3.47 14.07
C TYR A 24 2.31 4.14 12.86
N LEU A 25 2.99 3.37 12.01
CA LEU A 25 3.73 3.97 10.88
C LEU A 25 2.83 4.40 9.72
N LEU A 26 1.70 3.74 9.47
CA LEU A 26 0.98 3.86 8.21
C LEU A 26 -0.48 4.31 8.34
N THR A 27 -1.14 4.10 9.49
CA THR A 27 -2.57 4.40 9.60
C THR A 27 -2.87 5.89 9.48
N ASN A 28 -2.02 6.76 10.05
CA ASN A 28 -2.21 8.21 9.95
C ASN A 28 -2.13 8.76 8.53
N LEU A 29 -1.39 8.09 7.64
CA LEU A 29 -1.34 8.43 6.21
C LEU A 29 -2.72 8.41 5.56
N LEU A 30 -3.60 7.57 6.08
CA LEU A 30 -4.92 7.34 5.51
C LEU A 30 -6.02 7.98 6.34
N PHE A 31 -6.09 7.69 7.64
CA PHE A 31 -7.20 8.09 8.48
C PHE A 31 -7.36 9.60 8.56
N VAL A 32 -6.28 10.33 8.79
CA VAL A 32 -6.36 11.79 8.98
C VAL A 32 -6.81 12.52 7.72
N PRO A 33 -6.17 12.31 6.54
CA PRO A 33 -6.65 12.93 5.30
C PRO A 33 -8.04 12.47 4.90
N PHE A 34 -8.37 11.19 5.12
CA PHE A 34 -9.68 10.64 4.75
C PHE A 34 -10.81 11.22 5.62
N MET A 35 -10.62 11.31 6.93
CA MET A 35 -11.58 11.96 7.83
C MET A 35 -11.73 13.46 7.52
N SER A 36 -10.64 14.13 7.21
CA SER A 36 -10.66 15.54 6.79
C SER A 36 -11.45 15.70 5.50
N GLY A 37 -11.22 14.83 4.52
CA GLY A 37 -11.97 14.79 3.28
C GLY A 37 -13.46 14.48 3.49
N ALA A 38 -13.80 13.52 4.33
CA ALA A 38 -15.18 13.19 4.69
C ALA A 38 -15.89 14.39 5.33
N SER A 39 -15.24 15.03 6.31
CA SER A 39 -15.75 16.24 6.95
C SER A 39 -15.99 17.37 5.96
N PHE A 40 -15.02 17.63 5.07
CA PHE A 40 -15.11 18.67 4.05
C PHE A 40 -16.22 18.41 3.02
N ASN A 41 -16.53 17.15 2.76
CA ASN A 41 -17.63 16.73 1.88
C ASN A 41 -18.99 16.61 2.61
N GLY A 42 -19.03 16.86 3.91
CA GLY A 42 -20.27 16.77 4.72
C GLY A 42 -20.67 15.34 5.08
N ASP A 43 -19.77 14.37 4.92
CA ASP A 43 -20.01 12.98 5.30
C ASP A 43 -19.69 12.77 6.80
N LEU A 44 -20.63 13.17 7.63
CA LEU A 44 -20.53 13.05 9.09
C LEU A 44 -20.45 11.60 9.58
N PRO A 45 -21.17 10.61 9.01
CA PRO A 45 -21.03 9.21 9.39
C PRO A 45 -19.60 8.69 9.24
N THR A 46 -18.98 8.89 8.08
CA THR A 46 -17.58 8.46 7.82
C THR A 46 -16.60 9.19 8.75
N MET A 47 -16.79 10.48 8.97
CA MET A 47 -15.97 11.25 9.91
C MET A 47 -16.09 10.69 11.33
N THR A 48 -17.31 10.43 11.81
CA THR A 48 -17.56 9.90 13.17
C THR A 48 -16.97 8.51 13.34
N PHE A 49 -17.13 7.64 12.35
CA PHE A 49 -16.51 6.32 12.33
C PHE A 49 -14.98 6.42 12.39
N GLY A 50 -14.39 7.27 11.57
CA GLY A 50 -12.93 7.46 11.53
C GLY A 50 -12.37 7.96 12.85
N PHE A 51 -13.02 8.92 13.53
CA PHE A 51 -12.59 9.36 14.87
C PHE A 51 -12.70 8.26 15.92
N SER A 52 -13.75 7.44 15.86
CA SER A 52 -13.90 6.30 16.77
C SER A 52 -12.78 5.28 16.56
N ALA A 53 -12.52 4.91 15.30
CA ALA A 53 -11.44 4.01 14.94
C ALA A 53 -10.08 4.59 15.37
N GLN A 54 -9.77 5.84 15.06
CA GLN A 54 -8.51 6.49 15.43
C GLN A 54 -8.28 6.51 16.96
N SER A 55 -9.34 6.64 17.75
CA SER A 55 -9.25 6.54 19.22
C SER A 55 -8.83 5.16 19.69
N ASP A 56 -9.26 4.10 19.02
CA ASP A 56 -8.83 2.74 19.33
C ASP A 56 -7.42 2.45 18.78
N GLU A 57 -7.11 2.90 17.57
CA GLU A 57 -5.79 2.76 16.95
C GLU A 57 -4.67 3.35 17.81
N SER A 58 -4.90 4.49 18.49
CA SER A 58 -3.90 5.11 19.36
C SER A 58 -3.47 4.22 20.54
N ARG A 59 -4.35 3.33 21.00
CA ARG A 59 -4.01 2.33 22.05
C ARG A 59 -3.16 1.21 21.48
N HIS A 60 -3.50 0.73 20.28
CA HIS A 60 -2.74 -0.31 19.58
C HIS A 60 -1.33 0.19 19.21
N MET A 61 -1.24 1.42 18.71
CA MET A 61 0.04 2.09 18.41
C MET A 61 0.94 2.15 19.66
N THR A 62 0.36 2.58 20.80
CA THR A 62 1.09 2.62 22.07
C THR A 62 1.54 1.23 22.48
N LEU A 63 0.68 0.22 22.39
CA LEU A 63 1.02 -1.15 22.74
C LEU A 63 2.15 -1.71 21.85
N GLY A 64 2.10 -1.43 20.54
CA GLY A 64 3.15 -1.83 19.60
C GLY A 64 4.51 -1.20 19.93
N LEU A 65 4.53 0.09 20.25
CA LEU A 65 5.75 0.80 20.65
C LEU A 65 6.31 0.29 21.99
N GLU A 66 5.44 0.07 22.98
CA GLU A 66 5.85 -0.47 24.27
C GLU A 66 6.36 -1.92 24.16
N ALA A 67 5.82 -2.72 23.25
CA ALA A 67 6.34 -4.06 22.97
C ALA A 67 7.79 -4.01 22.42
N ILE A 68 8.07 -3.06 21.52
CA ILE A 68 9.44 -2.82 21.02
C ILE A 68 10.37 -2.45 22.17
N LYS A 69 10.03 -1.41 22.93
CA LYS A 69 10.85 -0.94 24.07
C LYS A 69 11.12 -2.07 25.06
N PHE A 70 10.06 -2.80 25.44
CA PHE A 70 10.19 -3.93 26.37
C PHE A 70 11.21 -4.95 25.87
N LEU A 71 11.15 -5.35 24.60
CA LEU A 71 12.09 -6.34 24.05
C LEU A 71 13.53 -5.82 24.03
N LEU A 72 13.72 -4.55 23.66
CA LEU A 72 15.06 -3.95 23.57
C LEU A 72 15.71 -3.73 24.93
N GLU A 73 14.91 -3.47 25.96
CA GLU A 73 15.38 -3.34 27.35
C GLU A 73 15.75 -4.67 27.99
N GLN A 74 15.21 -5.80 27.49
CA GLN A 74 15.53 -7.12 28.03
C GLN A 74 16.91 -7.63 27.60
N ASP A 75 17.25 -7.48 26.30
CA ASP A 75 18.51 -7.97 25.75
C ASP A 75 18.85 -7.24 24.45
N GLU A 76 20.08 -6.76 24.33
CA GLU A 76 20.58 -6.15 23.08
C GLU A 76 20.55 -7.12 21.89
N ALA A 77 20.60 -8.43 22.14
CA ALA A 77 20.44 -9.45 21.10
C ALA A 77 19.06 -9.41 20.41
N ASN A 78 18.07 -8.75 21.00
CA ASN A 78 16.74 -8.55 20.39
C ASN A 78 16.74 -7.47 19.30
N VAL A 79 17.71 -6.56 19.24
CA VAL A 79 17.76 -5.47 18.25
C VAL A 79 17.65 -6.00 16.81
N PRO A 80 18.50 -6.94 16.35
CA PRO A 80 18.40 -7.44 14.97
C PRO A 80 17.10 -8.21 14.71
N ILE A 81 16.50 -8.83 15.70
CA ILE A 81 15.23 -9.56 15.59
C ILE A 81 14.08 -8.56 15.37
N VAL A 82 13.99 -7.56 16.26
CA VAL A 82 12.98 -6.50 16.17
C VAL A 82 13.10 -5.72 14.85
N GLN A 83 14.35 -5.40 14.45
CA GLN A 83 14.60 -4.73 13.18
C GLN A 83 14.12 -5.56 11.98
N ALA A 84 14.37 -6.87 11.97
CA ALA A 84 13.93 -7.75 10.90
C ALA A 84 12.39 -7.83 10.82
N TRP A 85 11.70 -7.79 11.96
CA TRP A 85 10.24 -7.71 12.00
C TRP A 85 9.74 -6.36 11.48
N ILE A 86 10.35 -5.24 11.88
CA ILE A 86 10.00 -3.91 11.36
C ILE A 86 10.20 -3.85 9.85
N ASP A 87 11.33 -4.32 9.34
CA ASP A 87 11.65 -4.35 7.89
C ASP A 87 10.58 -5.12 7.10
N LYS A 88 10.18 -6.31 7.57
CA LYS A 88 9.16 -7.15 6.94
C LYS A 88 7.77 -6.52 7.00
N TRP A 89 7.34 -6.17 8.22
CA TRP A 89 5.96 -5.78 8.46
C TRP A 89 5.64 -4.37 8.00
N PHE A 90 6.62 -3.46 7.99
CA PHE A 90 6.48 -2.18 7.31
C PHE A 90 6.09 -2.37 5.84
N TRP A 91 6.88 -3.16 5.09
CA TRP A 91 6.58 -3.36 3.67
C TRP A 91 5.25 -4.07 3.44
N ARG A 92 4.95 -5.06 4.25
CA ARG A 92 3.64 -5.75 4.20
C ARG A 92 2.47 -4.80 4.46
N GLY A 93 2.57 -3.98 5.48
CA GLY A 93 1.58 -2.95 5.82
C GLY A 93 1.48 -1.86 4.75
N TYR A 94 2.61 -1.37 4.26
CA TYR A 94 2.66 -0.39 3.17
C TYR A 94 1.93 -0.87 1.91
N ARG A 95 2.07 -2.14 1.52
CA ARG A 95 1.32 -2.69 0.37
C ARG A 95 -0.18 -2.81 0.62
N VAL A 96 -0.64 -2.95 1.87
CA VAL A 96 -2.07 -2.85 2.21
C VAL A 96 -2.53 -1.39 2.11
N THR A 97 -1.78 -0.47 2.69
CA THR A 97 -2.07 0.97 2.64
C THR A 97 -2.07 1.49 1.20
N ALA A 98 -1.21 0.96 0.33
CA ALA A 98 -1.17 1.29 -1.09
C ALA A 98 -2.51 1.09 -1.80
N LEU A 99 -3.28 0.06 -1.43
CA LEU A 99 -4.60 -0.20 -2.01
C LEU A 99 -5.61 0.92 -1.72
N VAL A 100 -5.42 1.66 -0.66
CA VAL A 100 -6.31 2.75 -0.23
C VAL A 100 -5.77 4.14 -0.57
N ALA A 101 -4.50 4.26 -0.97
CA ALA A 101 -3.88 5.52 -1.38
C ALA A 101 -4.70 6.25 -2.46
N GLN A 102 -5.23 5.49 -3.44
CA GLN A 102 -6.05 6.03 -4.53
C GLN A 102 -7.36 6.67 -4.05
N MET A 103 -7.84 6.34 -2.84
CA MET A 103 -9.08 6.93 -2.33
C MET A 103 -8.94 8.43 -2.10
N LEU A 104 -7.77 8.90 -1.67
CA LEU A 104 -7.51 10.31 -1.45
C LEU A 104 -7.52 11.09 -2.76
N ASP A 105 -6.93 10.52 -3.81
CA ASP A 105 -6.69 11.21 -5.08
C ASP A 105 -7.85 11.09 -6.07
N TYR A 106 -8.60 9.99 -6.03
CA TYR A 106 -9.58 9.68 -7.07
C TYR A 106 -11.03 9.56 -6.58
N MET A 107 -11.25 9.11 -5.34
CA MET A 107 -12.60 8.78 -4.91
C MET A 107 -13.33 9.90 -4.17
N LEU A 108 -12.61 10.79 -3.52
CA LEU A 108 -13.24 11.91 -2.81
C LEU A 108 -13.73 12.98 -3.82
N PRO A 109 -15.00 13.41 -3.76
CA PRO A 109 -15.53 14.46 -4.65
C PRO A 109 -14.78 15.78 -4.50
N ARG A 110 -14.48 16.18 -3.25
CA ARG A 110 -13.63 17.32 -2.92
C ARG A 110 -12.44 16.80 -2.15
N LYS A 111 -11.25 17.04 -2.69
CA LYS A 111 -9.99 16.58 -2.13
C LYS A 111 -9.42 17.62 -1.20
N VAL A 112 -8.87 17.21 -0.08
CA VAL A 112 -8.25 18.09 0.93
C VAL A 112 -6.75 17.97 0.87
N MET A 113 -6.24 16.77 0.59
CA MET A 113 -4.82 16.44 0.59
C MET A 113 -4.60 15.30 -0.39
N SER A 114 -3.52 15.36 -1.15
CA SER A 114 -3.11 14.25 -2.01
C SER A 114 -2.45 13.14 -1.19
N TRP A 115 -2.39 11.94 -1.77
CA TRP A 115 -1.61 10.84 -1.19
C TRP A 115 -0.14 11.24 -0.97
N LYS A 116 0.44 11.92 -1.95
CA LYS A 116 1.83 12.42 -1.88
C LYS A 116 2.04 13.32 -0.66
N GLU A 117 1.20 14.35 -0.50
CA GLU A 117 1.28 15.25 0.65
C GLU A 117 1.06 14.54 1.98
N ALA A 118 0.12 13.60 2.02
CA ALA A 118 -0.11 12.77 3.21
C ALA A 118 1.13 11.95 3.55
N PHE A 119 1.77 11.34 2.55
CA PHE A 119 2.98 10.55 2.73
C PHE A 119 4.14 11.41 3.25
N GLU A 120 4.36 12.56 2.65
CA GLU A 120 5.40 13.51 3.07
C GLU A 120 5.19 13.96 4.52
N LEU A 121 3.99 14.40 4.87
CA LEU A 121 3.69 14.94 6.20
C LEU A 121 3.70 13.85 7.29
N TYR A 122 2.94 12.78 7.10
CA TYR A 122 2.73 11.79 8.17
C TYR A 122 3.81 10.73 8.22
N PHE A 123 4.43 10.39 7.11
CA PHE A 123 5.47 9.36 7.10
C PHE A 123 6.88 9.96 7.08
N GLU A 124 7.21 10.80 6.11
CA GLU A 124 8.58 11.33 6.01
C GLU A 124 8.90 12.28 7.15
N GLU A 125 8.06 13.26 7.43
CA GLU A 125 8.35 14.24 8.49
C GLU A 125 8.14 13.65 9.89
N GLN A 126 6.99 13.03 10.16
CA GLN A 126 6.66 12.59 11.51
C GLN A 126 7.31 11.26 11.88
N MET A 127 7.31 10.27 10.99
CA MET A 127 7.88 8.97 11.31
C MET A 127 9.40 8.95 11.08
N LEU A 128 9.88 9.27 9.89
CA LEU A 128 11.33 9.26 9.62
C LEU A 128 12.04 10.42 10.28
N GLY A 129 11.49 11.61 10.23
CA GLY A 129 12.05 12.82 10.83
C GLY A 129 11.92 12.92 12.35
N GLY A 130 11.02 12.15 12.97
CA GLY A 130 10.75 12.14 14.40
C GLY A 130 10.98 10.79 15.05
N LEU A 131 10.00 9.89 14.95
CA LEU A 131 9.98 8.61 15.68
C LEU A 131 11.26 7.77 15.48
N PHE A 132 11.74 7.62 14.25
CA PHE A 132 12.96 6.82 14.01
C PHE A 132 14.24 7.48 14.50
N GLN A 133 14.26 8.80 14.70
CA GLN A 133 15.38 9.45 15.37
C GLN A 133 15.42 9.08 16.87
N ASP A 134 14.25 8.98 17.51
CA ASP A 134 14.16 8.52 18.91
C ASP A 134 14.51 7.03 19.03
N LEU A 135 14.03 6.20 18.12
CA LEU A 135 14.31 4.76 18.11
C LEU A 135 15.79 4.44 17.78
N ALA A 136 16.51 5.35 17.13
CA ALA A 136 17.95 5.19 16.89
C ALA A 136 18.76 5.06 18.19
N PHE A 137 18.28 5.64 19.30
CA PHE A 137 18.88 5.45 20.63
C PHE A 137 18.92 3.97 21.04
N TYR A 138 17.93 3.20 20.62
CA TYR A 138 17.84 1.75 20.88
C TYR A 138 18.49 0.89 19.77
N GLY A 139 19.17 1.50 18.79
CA GLY A 139 19.78 0.80 17.66
C GLY A 139 18.82 0.40 16.55
N ILE A 140 17.58 0.88 16.58
CA ILE A 140 16.58 0.66 15.52
C ILE A 140 16.73 1.74 14.46
N ARG A 141 16.80 1.31 13.20
CA ARG A 141 16.87 2.17 12.01
C ARG A 141 15.53 2.21 11.26
N PRO A 142 15.33 3.15 10.33
CA PRO A 142 14.22 3.10 9.39
C PRO A 142 14.12 1.75 8.67
N PRO A 143 12.91 1.34 8.24
CA PRO A 143 12.70 0.07 7.54
C PRO A 143 13.55 -0.06 6.27
N MET A 144 14.00 -1.26 5.93
CA MET A 144 14.94 -1.53 4.84
C MET A 144 14.51 -0.97 3.48
N HIS A 145 13.20 -1.03 3.16
CA HIS A 145 12.64 -0.61 1.87
C HIS A 145 11.94 0.75 1.92
N VAL A 146 12.32 1.59 2.87
CA VAL A 146 11.72 2.94 3.00
C VAL A 146 11.97 3.80 1.77
N ASP A 147 13.18 3.72 1.18
CA ASP A 147 13.52 4.48 -0.02
C ASP A 147 12.70 4.06 -1.24
N ASP A 148 12.36 2.77 -1.35
CA ASP A 148 11.45 2.26 -2.39
C ASP A 148 10.04 2.87 -2.21
N ALA A 149 9.54 2.98 -0.97
CA ALA A 149 8.25 3.60 -0.67
C ALA A 149 8.24 5.10 -0.97
N ILE A 150 9.32 5.81 -0.64
CA ILE A 150 9.50 7.23 -0.97
C ILE A 150 9.51 7.44 -2.50
N ALA A 151 10.21 6.59 -3.23
CA ALA A 151 10.26 6.66 -4.69
C ALA A 151 8.90 6.38 -5.36
N GLU A 152 8.08 5.52 -4.75
CA GLU A 152 6.75 5.18 -5.27
C GLU A 152 5.66 6.24 -4.99
N LYS A 153 5.86 7.18 -4.06
CA LYS A 153 4.80 8.12 -3.63
C LYS A 153 4.16 8.93 -4.77
N GLU A 154 4.96 9.26 -5.80
CA GLU A 154 4.52 10.02 -6.97
C GLU A 154 3.62 9.24 -7.92
N ILE A 155 3.68 7.91 -7.90
CA ILE A 155 3.00 7.06 -8.88
C ILE A 155 1.98 6.11 -8.25
N LEU A 156 2.08 5.83 -6.96
CA LEU A 156 1.39 4.72 -6.32
C LEU A 156 -0.13 4.81 -6.43
N SER A 157 -0.71 5.97 -6.11
CA SER A 157 -2.16 6.15 -6.17
C SER A 157 -2.70 6.01 -7.60
N HIS A 158 -1.94 6.52 -8.58
CA HIS A 158 -2.26 6.43 -10.00
C HIS A 158 -2.21 4.99 -10.49
N GLN A 159 -1.13 4.26 -10.16
CA GLN A 159 -1.00 2.84 -10.51
C GLN A 159 -2.12 2.01 -9.94
N VAL A 160 -2.43 2.22 -8.66
CA VAL A 160 -3.48 1.45 -7.98
C VAL A 160 -4.84 1.76 -8.59
N TYR A 161 -5.16 3.05 -8.81
CA TYR A 161 -6.45 3.41 -9.41
C TYR A 161 -6.58 2.91 -10.85
N TRP A 162 -5.54 3.04 -11.67
CA TRP A 162 -5.50 2.48 -13.01
C TRP A 162 -5.69 0.96 -12.99
N THR A 163 -5.01 0.26 -12.08
CA THR A 163 -5.16 -1.18 -11.90
C THR A 163 -6.59 -1.56 -11.51
N LEU A 164 -7.16 -0.87 -10.53
CA LEU A 164 -8.55 -1.09 -10.12
C LEU A 164 -9.52 -0.81 -11.27
N TYR A 165 -9.33 0.24 -12.01
CA TYR A 165 -10.14 0.56 -13.18
C TYR A 165 -10.09 -0.57 -14.22
N GLN A 166 -8.91 -1.11 -14.49
CA GLN A 166 -8.70 -2.22 -15.43
C GLN A 166 -9.43 -3.51 -15.00
N PHE A 167 -9.51 -3.78 -13.71
CA PHE A 167 -9.99 -5.07 -13.18
C PHE A 167 -11.33 -5.00 -12.48
N SER A 168 -11.81 -3.84 -12.10
CA SER A 168 -12.77 -3.75 -11.02
C SER A 168 -14.18 -3.39 -11.39
N HIS A 169 -14.63 -3.57 -12.59
CA HIS A 169 -16.08 -3.52 -12.78
C HIS A 169 -16.84 -4.51 -11.87
N ALA A 170 -16.11 -5.32 -11.10
CA ALA A 170 -16.63 -6.30 -10.14
C ALA A 170 -16.18 -6.06 -8.69
N ALA A 171 -15.38 -5.03 -8.39
CA ALA A 171 -14.89 -4.82 -7.03
C ALA A 171 -15.83 -3.95 -6.20
N ALA A 172 -15.55 -3.85 -4.90
CA ALA A 172 -16.29 -3.06 -3.94
C ALA A 172 -16.32 -1.54 -4.25
N PHE A 173 -15.45 -1.08 -5.15
CA PHE A 173 -15.34 0.32 -5.55
C PHE A 173 -15.67 0.47 -7.03
N THR A 174 -16.61 1.35 -7.34
CA THR A 174 -16.87 1.75 -8.73
C THR A 174 -15.82 2.75 -9.16
N THR A 175 -14.94 2.34 -10.06
CA THR A 175 -13.95 3.23 -10.67
C THR A 175 -14.44 3.75 -12.00
N THR A 176 -14.16 5.01 -12.28
CA THR A 176 -14.56 5.71 -13.51
C THR A 176 -13.36 6.47 -14.09
N VAL A 177 -13.45 6.83 -15.36
CA VAL A 177 -12.49 7.78 -15.94
C VAL A 177 -12.62 9.10 -15.16
N PRO A 178 -11.52 9.67 -14.65
CA PRO A 178 -11.53 10.95 -13.96
C PRO A 178 -12.08 12.05 -14.89
N ASP A 179 -12.99 12.87 -14.38
CA ASP A 179 -13.47 14.03 -15.12
C ASP A 179 -12.39 15.13 -15.23
N ALA A 180 -12.71 16.21 -15.96
CA ALA A 180 -11.76 17.28 -16.21
C ALA A 180 -11.29 17.97 -14.91
N ASP A 181 -12.17 18.14 -13.93
CA ASP A 181 -11.82 18.79 -12.66
C ASP A 181 -10.89 17.89 -11.83
N ALA A 182 -11.16 16.59 -11.78
CA ALA A 182 -10.30 15.61 -11.15
C ALA A 182 -8.93 15.53 -11.83
N GLN A 183 -8.89 15.51 -13.17
CA GLN A 183 -7.63 15.49 -13.91
C GLN A 183 -6.80 16.78 -13.71
N ASN A 184 -7.45 17.94 -13.62
CA ASN A 184 -6.76 19.21 -13.34
C ASN A 184 -6.17 19.20 -11.93
N TRP A 185 -6.93 18.74 -10.94
CA TRP A 185 -6.43 18.61 -9.57
C TRP A 185 -5.23 17.65 -9.49
N LEU A 186 -5.27 16.51 -10.18
CA LEU A 186 -4.16 15.56 -10.25
C LEU A 186 -2.92 16.20 -10.91
N SER A 187 -3.11 16.96 -11.98
CA SER A 187 -2.04 17.71 -12.64
C SER A 187 -1.38 18.74 -11.72
N GLU A 188 -2.17 19.46 -10.95
CA GLU A 188 -1.66 20.45 -9.99
C GLU A 188 -0.81 19.83 -8.87
N ASN A 189 -1.16 18.62 -8.42
CA ASN A 189 -0.50 17.94 -7.31
C ASN A 189 0.65 17.00 -7.72
N TYR A 190 0.61 16.45 -8.93
CA TYR A 190 1.56 15.45 -9.44
C TYR A 190 2.23 15.84 -10.76
N THR A 191 2.21 17.09 -11.11
CA THR A 191 2.62 17.78 -12.34
C THR A 191 3.26 16.88 -13.42
N GLU A 192 4.51 16.48 -13.25
CA GLU A 192 5.24 15.73 -14.27
C GLU A 192 4.73 14.29 -14.40
N THR A 193 4.52 13.61 -13.29
CA THR A 193 4.17 12.20 -13.29
C THR A 193 2.78 11.95 -13.83
N PHE A 194 1.78 12.71 -13.38
CA PHE A 194 0.42 12.53 -13.86
C PHE A 194 0.29 12.92 -15.33
N ASP A 195 0.77 14.09 -15.74
CA ASP A 195 0.62 14.60 -17.10
C ASP A 195 1.40 13.79 -18.13
N GLN A 196 2.56 13.26 -17.76
CA GLN A 196 3.37 12.47 -18.70
C GLN A 196 2.91 11.02 -18.81
N LEU A 197 2.49 10.40 -17.71
CA LEU A 197 2.25 8.95 -17.68
C LEU A 197 0.77 8.58 -17.68
N TYR A 198 -0.06 9.27 -16.90
CA TYR A 198 -1.43 8.84 -16.63
C TYR A 198 -2.50 9.63 -17.37
N ARG A 199 -2.34 10.95 -17.55
CA ARG A 199 -3.29 11.76 -18.33
C ARG A 199 -3.47 11.21 -19.76
N PRO A 200 -2.42 10.86 -20.53
CA PRO A 200 -2.58 10.28 -21.85
C PRO A 200 -3.37 8.96 -21.88
N LEU A 201 -3.25 8.16 -20.81
CA LEU A 201 -4.03 6.92 -20.68
C LEU A 201 -5.52 7.22 -20.48
N TRP A 202 -5.83 8.15 -19.57
CA TRP A 202 -7.21 8.57 -19.32
C TRP A 202 -7.86 9.23 -20.52
N ASP A 203 -7.14 10.10 -21.24
CA ASP A 203 -7.63 10.72 -22.46
C ASP A 203 -7.92 9.71 -23.56
N LYS A 204 -7.06 8.69 -23.70
CA LYS A 204 -7.28 7.58 -24.63
C LYS A 204 -8.51 6.78 -24.25
N GLU A 205 -8.70 6.49 -22.97
CA GLU A 205 -9.84 5.71 -22.49
C GLU A 205 -11.14 6.49 -22.61
N ALA A 206 -11.16 7.79 -22.29
CA ALA A 206 -12.32 8.65 -22.51
C ALA A 206 -12.76 8.63 -23.98
N LYS A 207 -11.85 8.80 -24.93
CA LYS A 207 -12.14 8.73 -26.36
C LYS A 207 -12.66 7.35 -26.79
N ASN A 208 -12.14 6.27 -26.20
CA ASN A 208 -12.61 4.91 -26.45
C ASN A 208 -14.08 4.76 -26.03
N ILE A 209 -14.43 5.25 -24.85
CA ILE A 209 -15.81 5.22 -24.31
C ILE A 209 -16.75 6.07 -25.18
N GLU A 210 -16.35 7.30 -25.55
CA GLU A 210 -17.12 8.20 -26.42
C GLU A 210 -17.42 7.55 -27.78
N ALA A 211 -16.47 6.76 -28.30
CA ALA A 211 -16.65 6.01 -29.54
C ALA A 211 -17.52 4.74 -29.41
N GLY A 212 -18.11 4.51 -28.21
CA GLY A 212 -18.90 3.32 -27.91
C GLY A 212 -18.06 2.07 -27.65
N GLY A 213 -16.77 2.22 -27.45
CA GLY A 213 -15.88 1.17 -27.01
C GLY A 213 -16.20 0.71 -25.57
N ARG A 214 -15.77 -0.50 -25.26
CA ARG A 214 -15.86 -1.03 -23.90
C ARG A 214 -14.45 -1.25 -23.39
N HIS A 215 -14.28 -0.98 -22.10
CA HIS A 215 -13.07 -1.38 -21.42
C HIS A 215 -13.02 -2.90 -21.30
N PHE A 216 -11.95 -3.52 -21.77
CA PHE A 216 -11.76 -4.97 -21.67
C PHE A 216 -10.54 -5.29 -20.81
N VAL A 217 -10.79 -6.05 -19.78
CA VAL A 217 -9.72 -6.77 -19.09
C VAL A 217 -9.16 -7.84 -20.01
N ARG A 218 -7.89 -7.75 -20.34
CA ARG A 218 -7.20 -8.79 -21.13
C ARG A 218 -6.75 -9.94 -20.23
N GLY A 219 -7.70 -10.64 -19.62
CA GLY A 219 -7.42 -11.78 -18.74
C GLY A 219 -7.42 -11.40 -17.25
N LEU A 220 -7.13 -12.38 -16.41
CA LEU A 220 -7.01 -12.17 -14.96
C LEU A 220 -5.63 -11.64 -14.60
N PRO A 221 -5.53 -10.75 -13.61
CA PRO A 221 -4.25 -10.25 -13.16
C PRO A 221 -3.44 -11.36 -12.53
N GLN A 222 -2.15 -11.37 -12.74
CA GLN A 222 -1.25 -12.11 -11.87
C GLN A 222 -1.21 -11.39 -10.52
N LEU A 223 -1.29 -12.15 -9.44
CA LEU A 223 -1.17 -11.60 -8.10
C LEU A 223 0.27 -11.74 -7.61
N CYS A 224 0.74 -10.75 -6.87
CA CYS A 224 2.02 -10.83 -6.18
C CYS A 224 2.01 -12.01 -5.19
N GLN A 225 3.04 -12.84 -5.24
CA GLN A 225 3.14 -14.04 -4.40
C GLN A 225 3.14 -13.71 -2.89
N VAL A 226 3.54 -12.53 -2.50
CA VAL A 226 3.63 -12.09 -1.10
C VAL A 226 2.42 -11.27 -0.66
N CYS A 227 2.19 -10.12 -1.30
CA CYS A 227 1.14 -9.18 -0.85
C CYS A 227 -0.21 -9.39 -1.52
N GLN A 228 -0.28 -10.19 -2.57
CA GLN A 228 -1.48 -10.49 -3.36
C GLN A 228 -2.07 -9.27 -4.10
N VAL A 229 -1.33 -8.18 -4.20
CA VAL A 229 -1.72 -7.05 -5.03
C VAL A 229 -1.73 -7.48 -6.50
N PRO A 230 -2.77 -7.14 -7.27
CA PRO A 230 -2.81 -7.40 -8.69
C PRO A 230 -1.65 -6.71 -9.42
N MET A 231 -0.97 -7.44 -10.28
CA MET A 231 0.09 -6.94 -11.14
C MET A 231 -0.47 -6.85 -12.57
N LEU A 232 -0.42 -5.66 -13.16
CA LEU A 232 -0.77 -5.49 -14.56
C LEU A 232 0.37 -5.99 -15.44
N PHE A 233 0.03 -6.85 -16.38
CA PHE A 233 0.91 -7.15 -17.51
C PHE A 233 0.65 -6.13 -18.60
N THR A 234 1.44 -5.11 -18.60
CA THR A 234 1.52 -4.16 -19.69
C THR A 234 2.69 -4.51 -20.60
N GLU A 235 2.81 -3.84 -21.72
CA GLU A 235 3.95 -4.01 -22.62
C GLU A 235 5.26 -3.76 -21.88
N PRO A 236 6.34 -4.50 -22.16
CA PRO A 236 7.63 -4.23 -21.57
C PRO A 236 8.05 -2.78 -21.77
N GLY A 237 8.37 -2.09 -20.68
CA GLY A 237 8.73 -0.67 -20.71
C GLY A 237 7.55 0.29 -20.49
N ASP A 238 6.33 -0.20 -20.30
CA ASP A 238 5.22 0.64 -19.88
C ASP A 238 5.47 1.15 -18.45
N PRO A 239 5.56 2.48 -18.25
CA PRO A 239 5.83 3.06 -16.94
C PRO A 239 4.71 2.86 -15.91
N THR A 240 3.51 2.46 -16.37
CA THR A 240 2.38 2.16 -15.50
C THR A 240 2.44 0.75 -14.91
N THR A 241 3.34 -0.10 -15.40
CA THR A 241 3.53 -1.46 -14.89
C THR A 241 4.16 -1.39 -13.51
N LEU A 242 3.52 -2.02 -12.53
CA LEU A 242 4.19 -2.33 -11.26
C LEU A 242 5.45 -3.12 -11.56
N CYS A 243 6.56 -2.73 -10.92
CA CYS A 243 7.85 -3.34 -11.14
C CYS A 243 7.80 -4.81 -10.74
N GLN A 244 7.77 -5.70 -11.73
CA GLN A 244 7.75 -7.13 -11.48
C GLN A 244 9.16 -7.65 -11.18
N ARG A 245 9.23 -8.53 -10.19
CA ARG A 245 10.46 -9.24 -9.81
C ARG A 245 10.20 -10.73 -9.88
N GLU A 246 11.17 -11.49 -10.37
CA GLU A 246 11.13 -12.94 -10.44
C GLU A 246 12.11 -13.52 -9.43
N SER A 247 11.65 -14.49 -8.65
CA SER A 247 12.48 -15.33 -7.79
C SER A 247 12.30 -16.79 -8.16
N VAL A 248 13.33 -17.59 -7.96
CA VAL A 248 13.30 -19.03 -8.21
C VAL A 248 13.45 -19.78 -6.89
N TYR A 249 12.51 -20.68 -6.61
CA TYR A 249 12.59 -21.56 -5.43
C TYR A 249 12.22 -23.00 -5.83
N ASN A 250 13.07 -23.94 -5.48
CA ASN A 250 12.95 -25.37 -5.86
C ASN A 250 12.75 -25.60 -7.37
N GLY A 251 13.34 -24.75 -8.23
CA GLY A 251 13.23 -24.83 -9.68
C GLY A 251 11.96 -24.20 -10.26
N GLU A 252 11.06 -23.70 -9.45
CA GLU A 252 9.85 -22.99 -9.87
C GLU A 252 10.03 -21.48 -9.80
N LYS A 253 9.35 -20.76 -10.69
CA LYS A 253 9.39 -19.28 -10.78
C LYS A 253 8.21 -18.66 -10.07
N PHE A 254 8.48 -17.65 -9.26
CA PHE A 254 7.50 -16.89 -8.52
C PHE A 254 7.64 -15.39 -8.84
N GLN A 255 6.49 -14.71 -8.95
CA GLN A 255 6.45 -13.29 -9.31
C GLN A 255 6.05 -12.45 -8.10
N THR A 256 6.75 -11.34 -7.91
CA THR A 256 6.45 -10.35 -6.88
C THR A 256 6.38 -8.95 -7.49
N CYS A 257 5.63 -8.06 -6.84
CA CYS A 257 5.35 -6.72 -7.39
C CYS A 257 6.47 -5.69 -7.13
N SER A 258 7.45 -6.01 -6.31
CA SER A 258 8.41 -5.02 -5.81
C SER A 258 9.64 -5.67 -5.19
N ASN A 259 10.70 -4.87 -4.97
CA ASN A 259 11.91 -5.30 -4.27
C ASN A 259 11.59 -5.81 -2.85
N GLY A 260 10.74 -5.08 -2.11
CA GLY A 260 10.39 -5.48 -0.75
C GLY A 260 9.62 -6.81 -0.70
N CYS A 261 8.67 -7.04 -1.62
CA CYS A 261 8.01 -8.33 -1.70
C CYS A 261 8.96 -9.46 -2.15
N GLN A 262 9.89 -9.18 -3.07
CA GLN A 262 10.92 -10.14 -3.45
C GLN A 262 11.80 -10.50 -2.26
N TRP A 263 12.29 -9.52 -1.52
CA TRP A 263 13.12 -9.72 -0.34
C TRP A 263 12.40 -10.56 0.73
N ILE A 264 11.11 -10.31 0.97
CA ILE A 264 10.30 -11.11 1.92
C ILE A 264 10.17 -12.55 1.42
N PHE A 265 9.87 -12.74 0.13
CA PHE A 265 9.75 -14.08 -0.47
C PHE A 265 11.04 -14.89 -0.33
N GLU A 266 12.18 -14.28 -0.63
CA GLU A 266 13.49 -14.95 -0.60
C GLU A 266 13.94 -15.34 0.82
N ARG A 267 13.44 -14.65 1.84
CA ARG A 267 13.72 -14.98 3.26
C ARG A 267 12.81 -16.08 3.82
N GLU A 268 11.57 -16.12 3.37
CA GLU A 268 10.56 -17.04 3.89
C GLU A 268 9.82 -17.78 2.74
N PRO A 269 10.53 -18.36 1.75
CA PRO A 269 9.90 -18.88 0.54
C PRO A 269 8.86 -19.95 0.85
N GLU A 270 9.14 -20.86 1.80
CA GLU A 270 8.24 -21.94 2.19
C GLU A 270 6.86 -21.45 2.63
N LYS A 271 6.82 -20.28 3.25
CA LYS A 271 5.59 -19.64 3.71
C LYS A 271 4.73 -19.14 2.54
N TYR A 272 5.38 -18.61 1.50
CA TYR A 272 4.69 -17.93 0.40
C TYR A 272 4.48 -18.79 -0.85
N VAL A 273 5.25 -19.85 -1.07
CA VAL A 273 5.02 -20.78 -2.21
C VAL A 273 3.68 -21.50 -2.11
N GLN A 274 3.17 -21.70 -0.89
CA GLN A 274 1.86 -22.30 -0.65
C GLN A 274 0.77 -21.25 -0.41
N ALA A 275 1.10 -19.95 -0.57
CA ALA A 275 0.10 -18.92 -0.40
C ALA A 275 -1.06 -19.13 -1.37
N TRP A 276 -2.24 -19.26 -0.81
CA TRP A 276 -3.45 -19.41 -1.58
C TRP A 276 -3.76 -18.13 -2.32
N LEU A 277 -3.66 -18.16 -3.63
CA LEU A 277 -4.03 -17.04 -4.48
C LEU A 277 -5.45 -17.32 -5.02
N PRO A 278 -6.42 -16.42 -4.77
CA PRO A 278 -7.81 -16.62 -5.21
C PRO A 278 -7.93 -16.93 -6.70
N VAL A 279 -7.06 -16.34 -7.51
CA VAL A 279 -7.02 -16.60 -8.96
C VAL A 279 -6.77 -18.07 -9.31
N HIS A 280 -5.99 -18.78 -8.52
CA HIS A 280 -5.71 -20.19 -8.75
C HIS A 280 -6.97 -21.06 -8.58
N GLN A 281 -7.89 -20.73 -7.69
CA GLN A 281 -9.16 -21.45 -7.54
C GLN A 281 -10.08 -21.26 -8.73
N ILE A 282 -10.10 -20.07 -9.33
CA ILE A 282 -10.94 -19.81 -10.50
C ILE A 282 -10.47 -20.63 -11.70
N TYR A 283 -9.14 -20.88 -11.81
CA TYR A 283 -8.55 -21.62 -12.93
C TYR A 283 -8.42 -23.13 -12.69
N GLN A 284 -8.40 -23.59 -11.46
CA GLN A 284 -8.29 -25.02 -11.16
C GLN A 284 -9.58 -25.79 -11.43
N GLY A 285 -10.61 -25.13 -11.95
CA GLY A 285 -11.86 -25.72 -12.45
C GLY A 285 -12.35 -26.89 -11.62
N ASN A 286 -13.26 -26.69 -10.72
CA ASN A 286 -14.09 -27.78 -10.21
C ASN A 286 -15.17 -28.12 -11.22
#